data_26c452d2d046332a810fed0b1eedb616
#
_entry.id   26c452d2d046332a810fed0b1eedb616
#
_cell.length_a   1.000
_cell.length_b   1.000
_cell.length_c   1.000
_cell.angle_alpha   90.00
_cell.angle_beta   90.00
_cell.angle_gamma   90.00
#
_symmetry.space_group_name_H-M   'P 1'
#
loop_
_entity.id
_entity.type
_entity.pdbx_description
1 polymer ?
#
loop_
_entity_poly.entity_id
_entity_poly.type
_entity_poly.pdbx_seq_one_letter_code
_entity_poly.pdbx_strand_id
1 'polypeptide(L)'
;AVVASLGLLGYDFNAICAALAELDPVPGRMNRLGGSEGCALVVIDYAHTPDALQQALASAREHCANQLLCVFGCGGERDVGKRPLMAAIAERLADRVIVTDDNPRSEDGARIVAHILAGFDRAEAVVVERDRRRAIERAVGGAGPGDVVLIAGKGHEPYQEVNGVMHAFDDFEVARTAIEARPC
;
A
#
# COMPACT_ATOMS: atom_id res chain seq x y z
N ALA A 1 -5.77 -18.69 -10.79
CA ALA A 1 -5.64 -18.97 -12.24
C ALA A 1 -4.47 -19.94 -12.51
N VAL A 2 -3.19 -19.61 -12.17
CA VAL A 2 -1.99 -20.42 -12.49
C VAL A 2 -2.12 -21.87 -11.98
N VAL A 3 -2.48 -22.08 -10.71
CA VAL A 3 -2.65 -23.42 -10.14
C VAL A 3 -3.68 -24.24 -10.92
N ALA A 4 -4.83 -23.63 -11.23
CA ALA A 4 -5.87 -24.31 -11.99
C ALA A 4 -5.41 -24.67 -13.40
N SER A 5 -4.70 -23.74 -14.08
CA SER A 5 -4.16 -24.01 -15.42
C SER A 5 -3.14 -25.14 -15.42
N LEU A 6 -2.21 -25.16 -14.45
CA LEU A 6 -1.23 -26.24 -14.34
C LEU A 6 -1.88 -27.58 -14.00
N GLY A 7 -2.90 -27.59 -13.12
CA GLY A 7 -3.67 -28.80 -12.82
C GLY A 7 -4.41 -29.35 -14.04
N LEU A 8 -4.99 -28.48 -14.89
CA LEU A 8 -5.62 -28.88 -16.15
C LEU A 8 -4.62 -29.42 -17.16
N LEU A 9 -3.36 -28.98 -17.11
CA LEU A 9 -2.27 -29.52 -17.93
C LEU A 9 -1.69 -30.83 -17.39
N GLY A 10 -2.23 -31.34 -16.27
CA GLY A 10 -1.85 -32.65 -15.70
C GLY A 10 -0.65 -32.62 -14.77
N TYR A 11 -0.19 -31.44 -14.31
CA TYR A 11 0.86 -31.37 -13.30
C TYR A 11 0.33 -31.80 -11.92
N ASP A 12 1.17 -32.50 -11.16
CA ASP A 12 0.84 -32.91 -9.78
C ASP A 12 0.62 -31.70 -8.87
N PHE A 13 -0.44 -31.73 -8.07
CA PHE A 13 -0.81 -30.64 -7.18
C PHE A 13 0.27 -30.31 -6.14
N ASN A 14 0.92 -31.34 -5.56
CA ASN A 14 1.99 -31.13 -4.58
C ASN A 14 3.23 -30.50 -5.23
N ALA A 15 3.56 -30.88 -6.46
CA ALA A 15 4.64 -30.27 -7.21
C ALA A 15 4.33 -28.79 -7.54
N ILE A 16 3.07 -28.47 -7.89
CA ILE A 16 2.63 -27.08 -8.09
C ILE A 16 2.78 -26.28 -6.79
N CYS A 17 2.34 -26.80 -5.66
CA CYS A 17 2.44 -26.13 -4.36
C CYS A 17 3.91 -25.90 -3.95
N ALA A 18 4.78 -26.90 -4.14
CA ALA A 18 6.21 -26.78 -3.86
C ALA A 18 6.86 -25.67 -4.71
N ALA A 19 6.57 -25.64 -6.02
CA ALA A 19 7.10 -24.62 -6.92
C ALA A 19 6.58 -23.21 -6.57
N LEU A 20 5.32 -23.09 -6.13
CA LEU A 20 4.74 -21.80 -5.71
C LEU A 20 5.43 -21.23 -4.46
N ALA A 21 5.90 -22.10 -3.55
CA ALA A 21 6.61 -21.67 -2.35
C ALA A 21 8.00 -21.09 -2.64
N GLU A 22 8.57 -21.42 -3.80
CA GLU A 22 9.88 -20.92 -4.26
C GLU A 22 9.79 -19.67 -5.13
N LEU A 23 8.56 -19.21 -5.48
CA LEU A 23 8.39 -18.05 -6.33
C LEU A 23 8.66 -16.76 -5.55
N ASP A 24 9.51 -15.91 -6.09
CA ASP A 24 9.63 -14.54 -5.64
C ASP A 24 8.40 -13.73 -6.07
N PRO A 25 7.85 -12.90 -5.19
CA PRO A 25 6.75 -12.01 -5.55
C PRO A 25 7.18 -11.00 -6.62
N VAL A 26 6.27 -10.68 -7.53
CA VAL A 26 6.51 -9.62 -8.52
C VAL A 26 6.75 -8.31 -7.76
N PRO A 27 7.81 -7.54 -8.08
CA PRO A 27 8.07 -6.25 -7.43
C PRO A 27 6.84 -5.33 -7.42
N GLY A 28 6.52 -4.74 -6.26
CA GLY A 28 5.37 -3.85 -6.09
C GLY A 28 4.00 -4.56 -6.07
N ARG A 29 3.95 -5.88 -5.92
CA ARG A 29 2.72 -6.68 -5.77
C ARG A 29 2.77 -7.45 -4.48
N MET A 30 2.10 -6.96 -3.44
CA MET A 30 2.06 -7.57 -2.11
C MET A 30 3.46 -7.92 -1.56
N ASN A 31 4.47 -7.10 -1.86
CA ASN A 31 5.82 -7.28 -1.32
C ASN A 31 5.82 -7.05 0.19
N ARG A 32 6.48 -7.93 0.91
CA ARG A 32 6.45 -7.97 2.38
C ARG A 32 7.80 -7.60 2.97
N LEU A 33 7.77 -6.83 4.06
CA LEU A 33 8.90 -6.48 4.92
C LEU A 33 8.50 -6.64 6.39
N GLY A 34 9.41 -7.06 7.26
CA GLY A 34 9.10 -7.26 8.68
C GLY A 34 8.16 -8.43 8.95
N GLY A 35 7.27 -8.29 9.93
CA GLY A 35 6.32 -9.33 10.33
C GLY A 35 6.90 -10.44 11.20
N SER A 36 8.17 -10.33 11.62
CA SER A 36 8.88 -11.23 12.52
C SER A 36 9.65 -10.43 13.57
N GLU A 37 10.20 -11.10 14.57
CA GLU A 37 11.08 -10.49 15.58
C GLU A 37 10.48 -9.29 16.34
N GLY A 38 9.17 -9.28 16.49
CA GLY A 38 8.50 -8.19 17.20
C GLY A 38 8.13 -6.96 16.35
N CYS A 39 8.37 -7.01 15.04
CA CYS A 39 8.06 -5.94 14.10
C CYS A 39 6.68 -6.10 13.45
N ALA A 40 6.07 -4.98 13.06
CA ALA A 40 4.88 -4.96 12.21
C ALA A 40 5.19 -5.56 10.82
N LEU A 41 4.18 -6.15 10.21
CA LEU A 41 4.24 -6.52 8.79
C LEU A 41 3.97 -5.30 7.92
N VAL A 42 4.89 -4.97 7.02
CA VAL A 42 4.71 -3.92 6.02
C VAL A 42 4.50 -4.57 4.66
N VAL A 43 3.46 -4.14 3.96
CA VAL A 43 3.08 -4.65 2.64
C VAL A 43 3.08 -3.50 1.64
N ILE A 44 3.80 -3.65 0.53
CA ILE A 44 3.84 -2.68 -0.56
C ILE A 44 3.07 -3.24 -1.77
N ASP A 45 2.11 -2.46 -2.27
CA ASP A 45 1.27 -2.88 -3.40
C ASP A 45 0.99 -1.75 -4.40
N TYR A 46 0.80 -2.11 -5.65
CA TYR A 46 0.46 -1.19 -6.75
C TYR A 46 -1.04 -0.82 -6.78
N ALA A 47 -1.80 -1.10 -5.74
CA ALA A 47 -3.24 -0.83 -5.65
C ALA A 47 -3.54 0.67 -5.75
N HIS A 48 -3.93 1.12 -6.94
CA HIS A 48 -4.22 2.52 -7.27
C HIS A 48 -5.64 2.73 -7.85
N THR A 49 -6.49 1.72 -7.74
CA THR A 49 -7.93 1.77 -8.07
C THR A 49 -8.77 1.33 -6.87
N PRO A 50 -10.07 1.69 -6.81
CA PRO A 50 -10.94 1.26 -5.73
C PRO A 50 -10.94 -0.25 -5.50
N ASP A 51 -11.17 -1.03 -6.55
CA ASP A 51 -11.22 -2.50 -6.44
C ASP A 51 -9.88 -3.09 -6.00
N ALA A 52 -8.75 -2.60 -6.55
CA ALA A 52 -7.42 -3.07 -6.17
C ALA A 52 -7.13 -2.75 -4.69
N LEU A 53 -7.48 -1.54 -4.22
CA LEU A 53 -7.28 -1.15 -2.82
C LEU A 53 -8.14 -2.00 -1.89
N GLN A 54 -9.39 -2.29 -2.28
CA GLN A 54 -10.26 -3.18 -1.50
C GLN A 54 -9.64 -4.58 -1.37
N GLN A 55 -9.15 -5.16 -2.46
CA GLN A 55 -8.53 -6.48 -2.45
C GLN A 55 -7.23 -6.50 -1.62
N ALA A 56 -6.39 -5.48 -1.78
CA ALA A 56 -5.14 -5.39 -1.03
C ALA A 56 -5.39 -5.25 0.49
N LEU A 57 -6.36 -4.42 0.90
CA LEU A 57 -6.75 -4.28 2.30
C LEU A 57 -7.37 -5.57 2.86
N ALA A 58 -8.24 -6.24 2.09
CA ALA A 58 -8.83 -7.51 2.51
C ALA A 58 -7.75 -8.59 2.72
N SER A 59 -6.80 -8.70 1.79
CA SER A 59 -5.68 -9.65 1.92
C SER A 59 -4.75 -9.29 3.08
N ALA A 60 -4.43 -8.00 3.27
CA ALA A 60 -3.61 -7.54 4.39
C ALA A 60 -4.28 -7.83 5.75
N ARG A 61 -5.61 -7.72 5.83
CA ARG A 61 -6.40 -8.00 7.03
C ARG A 61 -6.28 -9.46 7.47
N GLU A 62 -6.15 -10.42 6.56
CA GLU A 62 -5.95 -11.84 6.88
C GLU A 62 -4.67 -12.12 7.68
N HIS A 63 -3.69 -11.22 7.60
CA HIS A 63 -2.41 -11.32 8.30
C HIS A 63 -2.32 -10.37 9.52
N CYS A 64 -3.37 -9.63 9.81
CA CYS A 64 -3.40 -8.59 10.83
C CYS A 64 -4.05 -9.11 12.13
N ALA A 65 -3.28 -9.21 13.19
CA ALA A 65 -3.79 -9.59 14.50
C ALA A 65 -4.32 -8.39 15.30
N ASN A 66 -3.80 -7.19 15.06
CA ASN A 66 -4.14 -5.97 15.80
C ASN A 66 -4.69 -4.89 14.86
N GLN A 67 -3.90 -3.89 14.46
CA GLN A 67 -4.34 -2.75 13.64
C GLN A 67 -3.84 -2.86 12.19
N LEU A 68 -4.73 -2.59 11.25
CA LEU A 68 -4.40 -2.41 9.83
C LEU A 68 -4.30 -0.91 9.52
N LEU A 69 -3.10 -0.46 9.17
CA LEU A 69 -2.83 0.90 8.71
C LEU A 69 -2.79 0.93 7.19
N CYS A 70 -3.42 1.94 6.59
CA CYS A 70 -3.38 2.17 5.15
C CYS A 70 -2.70 3.50 4.83
N VAL A 71 -1.62 3.46 4.03
CA VAL A 71 -0.98 4.65 3.46
C VAL A 71 -1.27 4.67 1.98
N PHE A 72 -1.98 5.69 1.49
CA PHE A 72 -2.29 5.80 0.07
C PHE A 72 -2.41 7.25 -0.40
N GLY A 73 -2.29 7.43 -1.69
CA GLY A 73 -2.56 8.66 -2.41
C GLY A 73 -3.19 8.38 -3.76
N CYS A 74 -3.45 9.44 -4.51
CA CYS A 74 -3.94 9.32 -5.89
C CYS A 74 -3.07 10.14 -6.84
N GLY A 75 -2.85 9.61 -8.05
CA GLY A 75 -2.15 10.34 -9.10
C GLY A 75 -2.96 11.52 -9.63
N GLY A 76 -2.24 12.60 -9.97
CA GLY A 76 -2.78 13.72 -10.74
C GLY A 76 -2.99 13.33 -12.21
N GLU A 77 -3.79 14.11 -12.95
CA GLU A 77 -4.12 13.87 -14.37
C GLU A 77 -4.67 12.46 -14.63
N ARG A 78 -5.41 11.94 -13.68
CA ARG A 78 -6.08 10.64 -13.72
C ARG A 78 -7.53 10.79 -13.29
N ASP A 79 -8.28 9.70 -13.34
CA ASP A 79 -9.68 9.66 -12.92
C ASP A 79 -9.86 10.28 -11.51
N VAL A 80 -10.55 11.42 -11.48
CA VAL A 80 -10.86 12.16 -10.25
C VAL A 80 -11.95 11.42 -9.45
N GLY A 81 -12.87 10.74 -10.14
CA GLY A 81 -13.98 10.03 -9.51
C GLY A 81 -13.55 8.89 -8.58
N LYS A 82 -12.40 8.28 -8.83
CA LYS A 82 -11.89 7.21 -7.97
C LYS A 82 -11.41 7.69 -6.60
N ARG A 83 -11.04 8.99 -6.45
CA ARG A 83 -10.44 9.55 -5.23
C ARG A 83 -11.33 9.38 -3.99
N PRO A 84 -12.59 9.83 -4.01
CA PRO A 84 -13.50 9.62 -2.88
C PRO A 84 -13.88 8.14 -2.69
N LEU A 85 -13.93 7.34 -3.75
CA LEU A 85 -14.22 5.91 -3.63
C LEU A 85 -13.12 5.15 -2.91
N MET A 86 -11.84 5.47 -3.20
CA MET A 86 -10.70 4.90 -2.48
C MET A 86 -10.68 5.31 -1.01
N ALA A 87 -11.06 6.55 -0.70
CA ALA A 87 -11.19 7.04 0.67
C ALA A 87 -12.24 6.24 1.47
N ALA A 88 -13.44 6.09 0.93
CA ALA A 88 -14.51 5.31 1.57
C ALA A 88 -14.13 3.83 1.80
N ILE A 89 -13.36 3.24 0.87
CA ILE A 89 -12.85 1.87 1.01
C ILE A 89 -11.80 1.79 2.13
N ALA A 90 -10.86 2.73 2.15
CA ALA A 90 -9.81 2.78 3.17
C ALA A 90 -10.43 2.98 4.57
N GLU A 91 -11.40 3.89 4.72
CA GLU A 91 -12.10 4.13 5.99
C GLU A 91 -12.84 2.89 6.50
N ARG A 92 -13.45 2.13 5.60
CA ARG A 92 -14.22 0.93 5.97
C ARG A 92 -13.35 -0.25 6.36
N LEU A 93 -12.17 -0.42 5.75
CA LEU A 93 -11.38 -1.64 5.85
C LEU A 93 -10.10 -1.49 6.68
N ALA A 94 -9.57 -0.29 6.83
CA ALA A 94 -8.41 -0.02 7.67
C ALA A 94 -8.84 0.60 9.02
N ASP A 95 -8.03 0.35 10.07
CA ASP A 95 -8.25 0.94 11.39
C ASP A 95 -7.67 2.36 11.47
N ARG A 96 -6.62 2.62 10.69
CA ARG A 96 -5.97 3.94 10.59
C ARG A 96 -5.61 4.23 9.14
N VAL A 97 -5.78 5.47 8.73
CA VAL A 97 -5.48 5.92 7.37
C VAL A 97 -4.55 7.12 7.38
N ILE A 98 -3.54 7.08 6.53
CA ILE A 98 -2.68 8.21 6.20
C ILE A 98 -2.83 8.50 4.71
N VAL A 99 -3.33 9.70 4.39
CA VAL A 99 -3.42 10.20 3.02
C VAL A 99 -2.14 10.97 2.68
N THR A 100 -1.52 10.64 1.56
CA THR A 100 -0.25 11.23 1.11
C THR A 100 -0.27 11.54 -0.39
N ASP A 101 0.76 12.25 -0.88
CA ASP A 101 0.94 12.43 -2.32
C ASP A 101 1.45 11.13 -2.96
N ASP A 102 0.89 10.78 -4.11
CA ASP A 102 1.38 9.74 -5.02
C ASP A 102 2.28 10.39 -6.09
N ASN A 103 1.81 10.51 -7.32
CA ASN A 103 2.42 11.30 -8.39
C ASN A 103 1.49 12.47 -8.71
N PRO A 104 1.63 13.66 -8.09
CA PRO A 104 0.77 14.81 -8.38
C PRO A 104 0.83 15.24 -9.85
N ARG A 105 1.93 15.00 -10.55
CA ARG A 105 2.21 15.49 -11.89
C ARG A 105 2.09 17.00 -11.97
N SER A 106 1.29 17.54 -12.90
CA SER A 106 1.05 18.98 -13.00
C SER A 106 -0.14 19.47 -12.15
N GLU A 107 -0.87 18.55 -11.50
CA GLU A 107 -2.00 18.91 -10.64
C GLU A 107 -1.54 19.31 -9.22
N ASP A 108 -2.23 20.28 -8.62
CA ASP A 108 -1.96 20.64 -7.22
C ASP A 108 -2.28 19.45 -6.29
N GLY A 109 -1.24 18.94 -5.62
CA GLY A 109 -1.38 17.84 -4.67
C GLY A 109 -2.34 18.15 -3.52
N ALA A 110 -2.46 19.42 -3.08
CA ALA A 110 -3.44 19.81 -2.06
C ALA A 110 -4.88 19.61 -2.56
N ARG A 111 -5.12 19.87 -3.84
CA ARG A 111 -6.42 19.62 -4.48
C ARG A 111 -6.72 18.12 -4.58
N ILE A 112 -5.72 17.32 -4.91
CA ILE A 112 -5.86 15.84 -4.93
C ILE A 112 -6.26 15.32 -3.56
N VAL A 113 -5.55 15.76 -2.51
CA VAL A 113 -5.84 15.40 -1.12
C VAL A 113 -7.25 15.84 -0.72
N ALA A 114 -7.67 17.06 -1.08
CA ALA A 114 -9.03 17.54 -0.79
C ALA A 114 -10.11 16.65 -1.44
N HIS A 115 -9.89 16.17 -2.68
CA HIS A 115 -10.80 15.24 -3.34
C HIS A 115 -10.83 13.87 -2.67
N ILE A 116 -9.70 13.40 -2.13
CA ILE A 116 -9.66 12.16 -1.36
C ILE A 116 -10.43 12.33 -0.05
N LEU A 117 -10.16 13.42 0.69
CA LEU A 117 -10.81 13.68 1.98
C LEU A 117 -12.33 13.82 1.87
N ALA A 118 -12.84 14.31 0.75
CA ALA A 118 -14.28 14.39 0.50
C ALA A 118 -15.00 13.03 0.45
N GLY A 119 -14.26 11.92 0.40
CA GLY A 119 -14.82 10.57 0.42
C GLY A 119 -14.83 9.91 1.79
N PHE A 120 -14.31 10.55 2.84
CA PHE A 120 -14.38 10.06 4.21
C PHE A 120 -15.62 10.60 4.92
N ASP A 121 -16.29 9.76 5.69
CA ASP A 121 -17.36 10.17 6.60
C ASP A 121 -16.78 10.88 7.84
N ARG A 122 -15.57 10.48 8.26
CA ARG A 122 -14.85 11.02 9.44
C ARG A 122 -13.47 11.54 9.04
N ALA A 123 -13.42 12.53 8.18
CA ALA A 123 -12.16 13.10 7.66
C ALA A 123 -11.22 13.62 8.78
N GLU A 124 -11.76 14.01 9.93
CA GLU A 124 -10.99 14.46 11.10
C GLU A 124 -10.17 13.34 11.77
N ALA A 125 -10.53 12.09 11.54
CA ALA A 125 -9.78 10.92 12.04
C ALA A 125 -8.62 10.52 11.12
N VAL A 126 -8.55 11.11 9.91
CA VAL A 126 -7.56 10.78 8.90
C VAL A 126 -6.33 11.66 9.07
N VAL A 127 -5.17 11.03 9.05
CA VAL A 127 -3.91 11.76 9.03
C VAL A 127 -3.59 12.17 7.60
N VAL A 128 -3.29 13.44 7.39
CA VAL A 128 -2.75 13.93 6.13
C VAL A 128 -1.27 14.24 6.32
N GLU A 129 -0.42 13.53 5.59
CA GLU A 129 1.02 13.80 5.49
C GLU A 129 1.40 13.76 4.00
N ARG A 130 1.60 14.92 3.42
CA ARG A 130 1.83 15.04 1.98
C ARG A 130 3.21 14.56 1.53
N ASP A 131 4.22 14.66 2.39
CA ASP A 131 5.52 14.04 2.14
C ASP A 131 5.37 12.52 2.30
N ARG A 132 5.44 11.79 1.17
CA ARG A 132 5.24 10.36 1.14
C ARG A 132 6.26 9.59 1.99
N ARG A 133 7.51 10.05 2.03
CA ARG A 133 8.53 9.47 2.89
C ARG A 133 8.11 9.56 4.36
N ARG A 134 7.74 10.75 4.81
CA ARG A 134 7.28 10.97 6.18
C ARG A 134 6.01 10.21 6.51
N ALA A 135 5.10 10.08 5.53
CA ALA A 135 3.88 9.29 5.69
C ALA A 135 4.21 7.82 5.96
N ILE A 136 5.14 7.23 5.19
CA ILE A 136 5.60 5.85 5.37
C ILE A 136 6.34 5.69 6.70
N GLU A 137 7.30 6.56 6.99
CA GLU A 137 8.06 6.56 8.25
C GLU A 137 7.12 6.66 9.47
N ARG A 138 6.11 7.52 9.39
CA ARG A 138 5.10 7.68 10.45
C ARG A 138 4.24 6.42 10.62
N ALA A 139 3.80 5.79 9.52
CA ALA A 139 3.01 4.58 9.57
C ALA A 139 3.80 3.42 10.16
N VAL A 140 4.99 3.17 9.63
CA VAL A 140 5.90 2.11 10.10
C VAL A 140 6.32 2.40 11.53
N GLY A 141 6.73 3.65 11.83
CA GLY A 141 7.13 4.09 13.16
C GLY A 141 6.03 3.95 14.23
N GLY A 142 4.78 4.03 13.86
CA GLY A 142 3.63 3.93 14.78
C GLY A 142 2.99 2.53 14.86
N ALA A 143 3.48 1.56 14.10
CA ALA A 143 2.96 0.20 14.09
C ALA A 143 3.79 -0.72 15.00
N GLY A 144 3.19 -1.71 15.62
CA GLY A 144 3.81 -2.68 16.52
C GLY A 144 3.61 -4.13 16.07
N PRO A 145 4.05 -5.09 16.91
CA PRO A 145 3.85 -6.51 16.61
C PRO A 145 2.36 -6.83 16.41
N GLY A 146 2.05 -7.59 15.38
CA GLY A 146 0.68 -7.96 15.02
C GLY A 146 -0.08 -6.89 14.22
N ASP A 147 0.49 -5.68 14.06
CA ASP A 147 -0.04 -4.68 13.12
C ASP A 147 0.41 -4.99 11.69
N VAL A 148 -0.40 -4.51 10.74
CA VAL A 148 -0.06 -4.51 9.31
C VAL A 148 -0.12 -3.09 8.77
N VAL A 149 0.91 -2.69 8.02
CA VAL A 149 0.96 -1.43 7.28
C VAL A 149 0.88 -1.73 5.80
N LEU A 150 -0.22 -1.36 5.14
CA LEU A 150 -0.34 -1.39 3.69
C LEU A 150 0.07 -0.04 3.10
N ILE A 151 1.12 -0.04 2.26
CA ILE A 151 1.54 1.11 1.46
C ILE A 151 1.07 0.87 0.04
N ALA A 152 0.06 1.65 -0.40
CA ALA A 152 -0.63 1.45 -1.67
C ALA A 152 -0.39 2.59 -2.67
N GLY A 153 -0.44 2.24 -3.94
CA GLY A 153 -0.43 3.18 -5.08
C GLY A 153 0.73 2.97 -6.04
N LYS A 154 1.97 3.17 -5.59
CA LYS A 154 3.16 3.18 -6.43
C LYS A 154 3.73 1.79 -6.72
N GLY A 155 3.64 0.86 -5.76
CA GLY A 155 4.20 -0.48 -5.91
C GLY A 155 5.70 -0.43 -6.22
N HIS A 156 6.06 -0.73 -7.47
CA HIS A 156 7.45 -0.78 -7.96
C HIS A 156 7.90 0.49 -8.71
N GLU A 157 7.12 1.57 -8.71
CA GLU A 157 7.52 2.82 -9.38
C GLU A 157 8.71 3.46 -8.63
N PRO A 158 9.89 3.62 -9.28
CA PRO A 158 11.10 4.09 -8.61
C PRO A 158 11.21 5.63 -8.62
N TYR A 159 10.11 6.34 -8.75
CA TYR A 159 10.08 7.82 -8.80
C TYR A 159 8.76 8.39 -8.28
N GLN A 160 8.80 9.67 -7.93
CA GLN A 160 7.62 10.52 -7.71
C GLN A 160 7.67 11.67 -8.71
N GLU A 161 6.59 11.85 -9.49
CA GLU A 161 6.48 12.92 -10.48
C GLU A 161 5.74 14.13 -9.89
N VAL A 162 6.44 15.28 -9.85
CA VAL A 162 5.91 16.56 -9.36
C VAL A 162 6.26 17.66 -10.37
N ASN A 163 5.25 18.35 -10.90
CA ASN A 163 5.41 19.43 -11.89
C ASN A 163 6.27 19.02 -13.11
N GLY A 164 6.10 17.79 -13.61
CA GLY A 164 6.86 17.25 -14.74
C GLY A 164 8.28 16.84 -14.40
N VAL A 165 8.71 16.94 -13.15
CA VAL A 165 10.02 16.49 -12.69
C VAL A 165 9.89 15.14 -11.99
N MET A 166 10.71 14.17 -12.41
CA MET A 166 10.80 12.87 -11.75
C MET A 166 11.85 12.91 -10.66
N HIS A 167 11.42 12.72 -9.42
CA HIS A 167 12.28 12.59 -8.26
C HIS A 167 12.45 11.11 -7.92
N ALA A 168 13.67 10.64 -7.72
CA ALA A 168 13.92 9.26 -7.31
C ALA A 168 13.21 8.97 -5.99
N PHE A 169 12.38 7.94 -5.97
CA PHE A 169 11.59 7.55 -4.81
C PHE A 169 11.15 6.09 -4.95
N ASP A 170 11.31 5.32 -3.89
CA ASP A 170 10.93 3.91 -3.84
C ASP A 170 10.29 3.60 -2.50
N ASP A 171 9.01 3.17 -2.52
CA ASP A 171 8.25 2.82 -1.31
C ASP A 171 8.91 1.71 -0.50
N PHE A 172 9.48 0.70 -1.20
CA PHE A 172 10.11 -0.44 -0.56
C PHE A 172 11.38 -0.02 0.21
N GLU A 173 12.24 0.78 -0.41
CA GLU A 173 13.48 1.26 0.21
C GLU A 173 13.20 2.18 1.41
N VAL A 174 12.18 3.04 1.31
CA VAL A 174 11.76 3.90 2.43
C VAL A 174 11.23 3.06 3.58
N ALA A 175 10.36 2.09 3.30
CA ALA A 175 9.79 1.21 4.32
C ALA A 175 10.87 0.33 4.98
N ARG A 176 11.81 -0.22 4.20
CA ARG A 176 12.93 -1.00 4.70
C ARG A 176 13.79 -0.18 5.67
N THR A 177 14.17 1.02 5.26
CA THR A 177 14.97 1.94 6.11
C THR A 177 14.21 2.29 7.40
N ALA A 178 12.89 2.50 7.32
CA ALA A 178 12.07 2.82 8.48
C ALA A 178 11.96 1.64 9.48
N ILE A 179 11.94 0.39 8.98
CA ILE A 179 11.98 -0.81 9.83
C ILE A 179 13.35 -0.94 10.50
N GLU A 180 14.44 -0.83 9.73
CA GLU A 180 15.81 -0.97 10.22
C GLU A 180 16.18 0.09 11.28
N ALA A 181 15.58 1.27 11.21
CA ALA A 181 15.78 2.34 12.19
C ALA A 181 15.11 2.09 13.55
N ARG A 182 14.29 1.02 13.66
CA ARG A 182 13.60 0.66 14.90
C ARG A 182 14.29 -0.53 15.55
N PRO A 183 14.56 -0.48 16.86
CA PRO A 183 14.77 -1.71 17.61
C PRO A 183 13.42 -2.45 17.68
N CYS A 184 13.30 -3.55 16.99
CA CYS A 184 12.19 -4.46 17.13
C CYS A 184 12.38 -5.34 18.37
#